data_90946e648122e5af884d49ede56d4198
#
_entry.id   90946e648122e5af884d49ede56d4198
#
_cell.length_a   1.000
_cell.length_b   1.000
_cell.length_c   1.000
_cell.angle_alpha   90.00
_cell.angle_beta   90.00
_cell.angle_gamma   90.00
#
_symmetry.space_group_name_H-M   'P 1'
#
loop_
_entity.id
_entity.type
_entity.pdbx_description
1 polymer ?
#
loop_
_entity_poly.entity_id
_entity_poly.type
_entity_poly.pdbx_seq_one_letter_code
_entity_poly.pdbx_strand_id
1 'polypeptide(L)' 'MQIPLSYADDVIGVEGTNIGYMRRASGATITIQETRGVPSEITVEIKGTNTQVQTAQQLIQVLYFKLRLVISHVMIRKTK' A
#
# COMPACT_ATOMS: atom_id res chain seq x y z
N MET A 1 3.73 2.30 7.62
CA MET A 1 4.21 1.36 6.58
C MET A 1 4.84 2.16 5.46
N GLN A 2 6.03 1.80 5.04
CA GLN A 2 6.71 2.45 3.93
C GLN A 2 6.70 1.56 2.72
N ILE A 3 6.44 2.15 1.56
CA ILE A 3 6.47 1.40 0.31
C ILE A 3 7.20 2.25 -0.73
N PRO A 4 7.76 1.62 -1.76
CA PRO A 4 8.44 2.38 -2.81
C PRO A 4 7.51 3.37 -3.49
N LEU A 5 8.03 4.53 -3.82
CA LEU A 5 7.25 5.57 -4.47
C LEU A 5 6.63 5.09 -5.78
N SER A 6 7.31 4.18 -6.47
CA SER A 6 6.82 3.67 -7.73
C SER A 6 5.48 2.94 -7.61
N TYR A 7 5.09 2.55 -6.41
CA TYR A 7 3.80 1.89 -6.19
C TYR A 7 2.71 2.84 -5.70
N ALA A 8 3.03 4.12 -5.53
CA ALA A 8 2.08 5.06 -4.95
C ALA A 8 0.79 5.14 -5.77
N ASP A 9 0.92 5.26 -7.08
CA ASP A 9 -0.26 5.38 -7.94
C ASP A 9 -1.13 4.13 -7.87
N ASP A 10 -0.51 2.97 -7.75
CA ASP A 10 -1.26 1.72 -7.69
C ASP A 10 -1.97 1.56 -6.36
N VAL A 11 -1.35 2.00 -5.28
CA VAL A 11 -2.00 1.95 -3.95
C VAL A 11 -3.18 2.90 -3.91
N ILE A 12 -3.01 4.10 -4.44
CA ILE A 12 -4.08 5.08 -4.46
C ILE A 12 -5.17 4.66 -5.44
N GLY A 13 -4.75 4.16 -6.59
CA GLY A 13 -5.66 3.78 -7.65
C GLY A 13 -6.11 4.97 -8.47
N VAL A 14 -6.85 4.70 -9.53
CA VAL A 14 -7.38 5.74 -10.38
C VAL A 14 -8.34 6.59 -9.57
N GLU A 15 -8.04 7.87 -9.44
CA GLU A 15 -8.87 8.82 -8.70
C GLU A 15 -9.16 8.37 -7.26
N GLY A 16 -8.20 7.68 -6.68
CA GLY A 16 -8.32 7.26 -5.29
C GLY A 16 -9.21 6.05 -5.05
N THR A 17 -9.52 5.28 -6.09
CA THR A 17 -10.44 4.15 -5.92
C THR A 17 -9.92 3.07 -4.99
N ASN A 18 -8.64 2.74 -5.07
CA ASN A 18 -8.07 1.69 -4.22
C ASN A 18 -8.00 2.13 -2.76
N ILE A 19 -7.48 3.33 -2.52
CA ILE A 19 -7.36 3.81 -1.16
C ILE A 19 -8.73 4.05 -0.55
N GLY A 20 -9.68 4.52 -1.36
CA GLY A 20 -11.06 4.68 -0.90
C GLY A 20 -11.69 3.37 -0.51
N TYR A 21 -11.47 2.33 -1.30
CA TYR A 21 -11.97 1.00 -0.97
C TYR A 21 -11.36 0.51 0.34
N MET A 22 -10.05 0.66 0.50
CA MET A 22 -9.38 0.18 1.70
C MET A 22 -9.86 0.92 2.95
N ARG A 23 -10.12 2.21 2.83
CA ARG A 23 -10.67 2.98 3.95
C ARG A 23 -12.05 2.46 4.33
N ARG A 24 -12.90 2.23 3.35
CA ARG A 24 -14.25 1.75 3.62
C ARG A 24 -14.25 0.32 4.16
N ALA A 25 -13.44 -0.54 3.58
CA ALA A 25 -13.41 -1.94 3.97
C ALA A 25 -12.83 -2.14 5.36
N SER A 26 -11.87 -1.33 5.76
CA SER A 26 -11.22 -1.46 7.05
C SER A 26 -11.83 -0.59 8.14
N GLY A 27 -12.46 0.50 7.75
CA GLY A 27 -12.91 1.50 8.70
C GLY A 27 -11.79 2.34 9.27
N ALA A 28 -10.56 2.15 8.83
CA ALA A 28 -9.42 2.90 9.31
C ALA A 28 -9.23 4.18 8.54
N THR A 29 -8.52 5.12 9.13
CA THR A 29 -8.05 6.31 8.44
C THR A 29 -6.71 5.97 7.80
N ILE A 30 -6.60 6.18 6.51
CA ILE A 30 -5.39 5.87 5.76
C ILE A 30 -4.95 7.13 5.04
N THR A 31 -3.72 7.57 5.31
CA THR A 31 -3.14 8.74 4.63
C THR A 31 -1.80 8.36 4.05
N ILE A 32 -1.44 9.04 2.97
CA ILE A 32 -0.20 8.77 2.26
C ILE A 32 0.64 10.03 2.28
N GLN A 33 1.87 9.91 2.70
CA GLN A 33 2.81 11.03 2.82
C GLN A 33 4.14 10.63 2.24
N GLU A 34 4.93 11.63 1.83
CA GLU A 34 6.30 11.36 1.46
C GLU A 34 7.10 10.99 2.70
N THR A 35 7.99 10.00 2.56
CA THR A 35 8.84 9.61 3.66
C THR A 35 9.96 10.63 3.79
N ARG A 36 10.04 11.25 4.97
CA ARG A 36 11.04 12.29 5.21
C ARG A 36 12.43 11.69 5.09
N GLY A 37 13.26 12.34 4.26
CA GLY A 37 14.64 11.91 4.07
C GLY A 37 14.83 10.72 3.14
N VAL A 38 13.74 10.15 2.61
CA VAL A 38 13.83 9.02 1.69
C VAL A 38 12.90 9.29 0.52
N PRO A 39 13.37 10.03 -0.49
CA PRO A 39 12.50 10.46 -1.59
C PRO A 39 11.96 9.32 -2.46
N SER A 40 12.53 8.13 -2.35
CA SER A 40 12.07 7.01 -3.15
C SER A 40 10.95 6.21 -2.46
N GLU A 41 10.48 6.66 -1.29
CA GLU A 41 9.46 5.95 -0.54
C GLU A 41 8.31 6.85 -0.16
N ILE A 42 7.16 6.25 0.05
CA ILE A 42 6.04 6.93 0.69
C ILE A 42 5.73 6.24 2.00
N THR A 43 5.15 6.99 2.92
CA THR A 43 4.70 6.46 4.20
C THR A 43 3.19 6.38 4.18
N VAL A 44 2.67 5.19 4.46
CA VAL A 44 1.24 4.99 4.58
C VAL A 44 0.92 4.97 6.07
N GLU A 45 0.18 5.98 6.52
CA GLU A 45 -0.20 6.11 7.92
C GLU A 45 -1.60 5.56 8.10
N ILE A 46 -1.75 4.64 9.04
CA ILE A 46 -3.03 3.99 9.31
C ILE A 46 -3.41 4.22 10.75
N LYS A 47 -4.61 4.77 10.96
CA LYS A 47 -5.11 5.06 12.29
C LYS A 47 -6.48 4.44 12.47
N GLY A 48 -6.72 3.93 13.67
CA GLY A 48 -7.99 3.32 13.99
C GLY A 48 -7.84 2.39 15.18
N THR A 49 -8.83 1.54 15.38
CA THR A 49 -8.73 0.49 16.39
C THR A 49 -7.72 -0.56 15.92
N ASN A 50 -7.30 -1.43 16.83
CA ASN A 50 -6.37 -2.49 16.46
C ASN A 50 -6.89 -3.32 15.30
N THR A 51 -8.17 -3.69 15.34
CA THR A 51 -8.78 -4.48 14.29
C THR A 51 -8.80 -3.72 12.97
N GLN A 52 -9.16 -2.43 13.02
CA GLN A 52 -9.19 -1.61 11.82
C GLN A 52 -7.82 -1.47 11.19
N VAL A 53 -6.81 -1.23 12.02
CA VAL A 53 -5.45 -1.09 11.54
C VAL A 53 -4.96 -2.39 10.92
N GLN A 54 -5.23 -3.52 11.57
CA GLN A 54 -4.83 -4.82 11.03
C GLN A 54 -5.51 -5.09 9.69
N THR A 55 -6.79 -4.81 9.58
CA THR A 55 -7.51 -5.02 8.34
C THR A 55 -6.93 -4.16 7.23
N ALA A 56 -6.66 -2.88 7.53
CA ALA A 56 -6.07 -1.98 6.53
C ALA A 56 -4.70 -2.46 6.09
N GLN A 57 -3.87 -2.89 7.05
CA GLN A 57 -2.55 -3.40 6.72
C GLN A 57 -2.62 -4.63 5.83
N GLN A 58 -3.54 -5.53 6.11
CA GLN A 58 -3.71 -6.72 5.30
C GLN A 58 -4.13 -6.37 3.88
N LEU A 59 -5.06 -5.43 3.73
CA LEU A 59 -5.50 -5.02 2.41
C LEU A 59 -4.36 -4.40 1.61
N ILE A 60 -3.57 -3.56 2.26
CA ILE A 60 -2.43 -2.92 1.60
C ILE A 60 -1.38 -3.97 1.23
N GLN A 61 -1.11 -4.91 2.12
CA GLN A 61 -0.12 -5.94 1.85
C GLN A 61 -0.55 -6.86 0.72
N VAL A 62 -1.83 -7.21 0.65
CA VAL A 62 -2.33 -8.04 -0.44
C VAL A 62 -2.16 -7.30 -1.77
N LEU A 63 -2.50 -6.02 -1.80
CA LEU A 63 -2.34 -5.23 -3.01
C LEU A 63 -0.87 -5.15 -3.41
N TYR A 64 -0.01 -4.83 -2.45
CA TYR A 64 1.42 -4.72 -2.68
C TYR A 64 1.99 -6.04 -3.17
N PHE A 65 1.56 -7.14 -2.56
CA PHE A 65 2.02 -8.47 -2.95
C PHE A 65 1.61 -8.80 -4.39
N LYS A 66 0.38 -8.44 -4.76
CA LYS A 66 -0.08 -8.66 -6.13
C LYS A 66 0.74 -7.85 -7.13
N LEU A 67 1.05 -6.60 -6.78
CA LEU A 67 1.87 -5.77 -7.65
C LEU A 67 3.26 -6.36 -7.81
N ARG A 68 3.84 -6.84 -6.72
CA ARG A 68 5.15 -7.46 -6.78
C ARG A 68 5.14 -8.72 -7.62
N LEU A 69 4.07 -9.50 -7.54
CA LEU A 69 3.97 -10.70 -8.36
C LEU A 69 3.90 -10.37 -9.84
N VAL A 70 3.13 -9.34 -10.19
CA VAL A 70 3.05 -8.91 -11.58
C VAL A 70 4.42 -8.48 -12.09
N ILE A 71 5.13 -7.69 -11.29
CA ILE A 71 6.45 -7.23 -11.68
C ILE A 71 7.43 -8.38 -11.69
N SER A 72 7.37 -9.22 -10.67
CA SER A 72 8.30 -10.33 -10.52
C SER A 72 8.08 -11.43 -11.53
N HIS A 73 6.92 -11.43 -12.15
CA HIS A 73 6.67 -12.42 -13.19
C HIS A 73 7.73 -12.37 -14.29
N VAL A 74 8.24 -11.18 -14.51
CA VAL A 74 9.29 -10.98 -15.50
C VAL A 74 10.65 -11.36 -14.95
N MET A 75 10.86 -11.21 -13.66
CA MET A 75 12.15 -11.43 -13.03
C MET A 75 12.07 -12.49 -11.96
N ILE A 76 11.21 -13.42 -12.14
CA ILE A 76 10.84 -14.32 -11.09
C ILE A 76 11.97 -15.17 -10.55
N ARG A 77 12.90 -15.44 -11.36
CA ARG A 77 14.02 -16.22 -10.91
C ARG A 77 14.85 -15.57 -9.91
N LYS A 78 14.80 -14.27 -9.84
CA LYS A 78 15.64 -13.56 -8.93
C LYS A 78 15.13 -13.58 -7.55
N THR A 79 13.87 -13.66 -7.39
CA THR A 79 13.33 -13.56 -6.08
C THR A 79 13.40 -14.84 -5.34
N LYS A 80 13.68 -15.75 -5.86
CA LYS A 80 13.67 -16.93 -5.19
C LYS A 80 14.54 -17.29 -4.72
#